data_2858948d34bbfe013674b66f0c917526
#
_entry.id   2858948d34bbfe013674b66f0c917526
#
_cell.length_a   1.000
_cell.length_b   1.000
_cell.length_c   1.000
_cell.angle_alpha   90.00
_cell.angle_beta   90.00
_cell.angle_gamma   90.00
#
_symmetry.space_group_name_H-M   'P 1'
#
loop_
_entity.id
_entity.type
_entity.pdbx_description
1 polymer ?
#
loop_
_entity_poly.entity_id
_entity_poly.type
_entity_poly.pdbx_seq_one_letter_code
_entity_poly.pdbx_strand_id
1 'polypeptide(L)'
;MNEKKCICCRKTFIVKRKDKIFCSRKCKKNLARAPYKKYRKEHCEKCGFIPKDMCQLDIDHIDGNHKNNKISNLKTLCANCHRLKTMIERTNP
;
A
#
# COMPACT_ATOMS: atom_id res chain seq x y z
N MET A 1 23.16 -8.50 14.53
CA MET A 1 22.68 -7.69 13.38
C MET A 1 21.22 -7.38 13.58
N ASN A 2 20.84 -6.12 13.40
CA ASN A 2 19.48 -5.69 13.57
C ASN A 2 18.70 -5.80 12.27
N GLU A 3 17.59 -6.50 12.32
CA GLU A 3 16.66 -6.58 11.20
C GLU A 3 15.50 -5.64 11.43
N LYS A 4 15.07 -4.95 10.37
CA LYS A 4 13.88 -4.10 10.38
C LYS A 4 13.03 -4.37 9.16
N LYS A 5 11.74 -4.10 9.25
CA LYS A 5 10.85 -4.12 8.10
C LYS A 5 10.82 -2.76 7.43
N CYS A 6 10.96 -2.74 6.10
CA CYS A 6 10.82 -1.52 5.33
C CYS A 6 9.39 -0.98 5.46
N ILE A 7 9.22 0.30 5.79
CA ILE A 7 7.89 0.88 5.96
C ILE A 7 7.14 1.04 4.63
N CYS A 8 7.82 0.90 3.50
CA CYS A 8 7.20 0.97 2.18
C CYS A 8 6.79 -0.40 1.67
N CYS A 9 7.74 -1.31 1.47
CA CYS A 9 7.48 -2.64 0.92
C CYS A 9 7.26 -3.73 1.97
N ARG A 10 7.54 -3.43 3.23
CA ARG A 10 7.42 -4.33 4.40
C ARG A 10 8.29 -5.58 4.33
N LYS A 11 9.28 -5.60 3.45
CA LYS A 11 10.27 -6.66 3.41
C LYS A 11 11.30 -6.44 4.51
N THR A 12 11.76 -7.52 5.12
CA THR A 12 12.82 -7.46 6.14
C THR A 12 14.15 -7.11 5.48
N PHE A 13 14.90 -6.21 6.07
CA PHE A 13 16.24 -5.87 5.62
C PHE A 13 17.20 -5.69 6.79
N ILE A 14 18.49 -5.87 6.54
CA ILE A 14 19.52 -5.72 7.56
C ILE A 14 19.88 -4.24 7.70
N VAL A 15 19.84 -3.76 8.95
CA VAL A 15 20.07 -2.35 9.27
C VAL A 15 21.49 -2.15 9.73
N LYS A 16 22.25 -1.30 9.04
CA LYS A 16 23.57 -0.84 9.46
C LYS A 16 23.49 0.42 10.32
N ARG A 17 22.41 1.21 10.17
CA ARG A 17 22.16 2.44 10.93
C ARG A 17 20.79 2.35 11.61
N LYS A 18 20.70 2.84 12.85
CA LYS A 18 19.46 2.79 13.64
C LYS A 18 18.30 3.60 13.03
N ASP A 19 18.62 4.66 12.29
CA ASP A 19 17.64 5.57 11.71
C ASP A 19 17.12 5.12 10.35
N LYS A 20 17.68 4.05 9.77
CA LYS A 20 17.26 3.56 8.47
C LYS A 20 15.93 2.82 8.58
N ILE A 21 14.92 3.31 7.84
CA ILE A 21 13.56 2.76 7.85
C ILE A 21 13.12 2.21 6.48
N PHE A 22 13.94 2.41 5.43
CA PHE A 22 13.67 1.91 4.09
C PHE A 22 14.77 0.94 3.67
N CYS A 23 14.38 -0.12 2.94
CA CYS A 23 15.36 -1.08 2.41
C CYS A 23 16.18 -0.51 1.25
N SER A 24 15.66 0.50 0.56
CA SER A 24 16.34 1.11 -0.59
C SER A 24 15.85 2.55 -0.83
N ARG A 25 16.61 3.29 -1.65
CA ARG A 25 16.21 4.64 -2.09
C ARG A 25 14.92 4.62 -2.88
N LYS A 26 14.69 3.56 -3.65
CA LYS A 26 13.46 3.39 -4.42
C LYS A 26 12.23 3.39 -3.53
N CYS A 27 12.28 2.65 -2.43
CA CYS A 27 11.19 2.62 -1.45
C CYS A 27 10.97 3.99 -0.81
N LYS A 28 12.05 4.70 -0.47
CA LYS A 28 11.98 6.05 0.09
C LYS A 28 11.28 7.01 -0.88
N LYS A 29 11.67 6.98 -2.15
CA LYS A 29 11.06 7.83 -3.18
C LYS A 29 9.59 7.48 -3.41
N ASN A 30 9.27 6.19 -3.45
CA ASN A 30 7.89 5.73 -3.66
C ASN A 30 6.96 6.22 -2.54
N LEU A 31 7.40 6.13 -1.29
CA LEU A 31 6.60 6.59 -0.17
C LEU A 31 6.50 8.12 -0.12
N ALA A 32 7.55 8.83 -0.55
CA ALA A 32 7.54 10.29 -0.64
C ALA A 32 6.50 10.79 -1.65
N ARG A 33 6.31 10.06 -2.76
CA ARG A 33 5.30 10.41 -3.77
C ARG A 33 3.88 10.14 -3.29
N ALA A 34 3.69 9.08 -2.51
CA ALA A 34 2.38 8.66 -2.04
C ALA A 34 2.44 8.26 -0.57
N PRO A 35 2.54 9.26 0.34
CA PRO A 35 2.70 8.98 1.78
C PRO A 35 1.58 8.14 2.37
N TYR A 36 0.37 8.21 1.80
CA TYR A 36 -0.77 7.42 2.26
C TYR A 36 -0.55 5.91 2.11
N LYS A 37 0.40 5.47 1.29
CA LYS A 37 0.69 4.03 1.12
C LYS A 37 1.22 3.37 2.39
N LYS A 38 1.72 4.14 3.35
CA LYS A 38 2.13 3.59 4.65
C LYS A 38 0.97 3.00 5.45
N TYR A 39 -0.26 3.42 5.15
CA TYR A 39 -1.47 2.92 5.79
C TYR A 39 -2.02 1.64 5.16
N ARG A 40 -1.34 1.12 4.13
CA ARG A 40 -1.75 -0.11 3.46
C ARG A 40 -1.68 -1.28 4.44
N LYS A 41 -2.79 -2.01 4.56
CA LYS A 41 -2.87 -3.19 5.42
C LYS A 41 -2.16 -4.38 4.76
N GLU A 42 -2.05 -5.49 5.48
CA GLU A 42 -1.34 -6.68 5.01
C GLU A 42 -2.24 -7.68 4.28
N HIS A 43 -3.51 -7.33 4.07
CA HIS A 43 -4.49 -8.19 3.39
C HIS A 43 -5.53 -7.34 2.67
N CYS A 44 -6.20 -7.95 1.68
CA CYS A 44 -7.33 -7.30 1.02
C CYS A 44 -8.51 -7.18 2.00
N GLU A 45 -9.01 -5.98 2.19
CA GLU A 45 -10.12 -5.75 3.13
C GLU A 45 -11.46 -6.28 2.61
N LYS A 46 -11.56 -6.57 1.30
CA LYS A 46 -12.80 -7.07 0.70
C LYS A 46 -12.87 -8.59 0.65
N CYS A 47 -11.82 -9.26 0.14
CA CYS A 47 -11.84 -10.72 -0.05
C CYS A 47 -10.92 -11.48 0.91
N GLY A 48 -10.12 -10.77 1.71
CA GLY A 48 -9.21 -11.39 2.68
C GLY A 48 -7.94 -11.96 2.07
N PHE A 49 -7.68 -11.69 0.78
CA PHE A 49 -6.48 -12.21 0.11
C PHE A 49 -5.21 -11.77 0.83
N ILE A 50 -4.34 -12.74 1.14
CA ILE A 50 -3.04 -12.50 1.76
C ILE A 50 -1.98 -12.59 0.67
N PRO A 51 -1.31 -11.47 0.31
CA PRO A 51 -0.37 -11.46 -0.79
C PRO A 51 0.97 -12.09 -0.42
N LYS A 52 1.67 -12.60 -1.43
CA LYS A 52 3.06 -13.02 -1.28
C LYS A 52 4.00 -11.82 -1.28
N ASP A 53 3.60 -10.74 -1.94
CA ASP A 53 4.34 -9.48 -2.00
C ASP A 53 3.34 -8.32 -1.89
N MET A 54 3.76 -7.26 -1.21
CA MET A 54 2.89 -6.08 -0.99
C MET A 54 2.50 -5.37 -2.29
N CYS A 55 3.20 -5.62 -3.39
CA CYS A 55 2.80 -5.08 -4.70
C CYS A 55 1.46 -5.62 -5.20
N GLN A 56 0.98 -6.72 -4.61
CA GLN A 56 -0.33 -7.30 -4.94
C GLN A 56 -1.49 -6.59 -4.25
N LEU A 57 -1.20 -5.65 -3.36
CA LEU A 57 -2.19 -4.84 -2.65
C LEU A 57 -2.09 -3.38 -3.08
N ASP A 58 -3.23 -2.76 -3.31
CA ASP A 58 -3.34 -1.36 -3.65
C ASP A 58 -4.16 -0.59 -2.62
N ILE A 59 -3.91 0.72 -2.50
CA ILE A 59 -4.75 1.61 -1.72
C ILE A 59 -5.81 2.19 -2.64
N ASP A 60 -7.06 2.00 -2.28
CA ASP A 60 -8.20 2.57 -2.99
C ASP A 60 -8.74 3.79 -2.22
N HIS A 61 -9.04 4.84 -2.95
CA HIS A 61 -9.74 6.02 -2.40
C HIS A 61 -11.24 5.76 -2.53
N ILE A 62 -11.92 5.54 -1.40
CA ILE A 62 -13.32 5.11 -1.38
C ILE A 62 -14.23 6.05 -2.16
N ASP A 63 -14.02 7.36 -2.05
CA ASP A 63 -14.80 8.38 -2.77
C ASP A 63 -14.30 8.67 -4.18
N GLY A 64 -13.22 7.99 -4.62
CA GLY A 64 -12.60 8.23 -5.93
C GLY A 64 -11.72 9.47 -5.99
N ASN A 65 -11.64 10.25 -4.93
CA ASN A 65 -10.83 11.47 -4.88
C ASN A 65 -9.40 11.15 -4.39
N HIS A 66 -8.45 11.10 -5.31
CA HIS A 66 -7.05 10.80 -5.01
C HIS A 66 -6.35 11.85 -4.14
N LYS A 67 -6.96 13.01 -3.96
CA LYS A 67 -6.45 14.07 -3.07
C LYS A 67 -6.92 13.90 -1.64
N ASN A 68 -7.98 13.13 -1.41
CA ASN A 68 -8.51 12.87 -0.07
C ASN A 68 -7.83 11.66 0.54
N ASN A 69 -6.73 11.90 1.26
CA ASN A 69 -5.90 10.86 1.85
C ASN A 69 -6.19 10.63 3.34
N LYS A 70 -7.40 10.95 3.78
CA LYS A 70 -7.84 10.61 5.15
C LYS A 70 -7.90 9.10 5.31
N ILE A 71 -7.46 8.58 6.46
CA ILE A 71 -7.45 7.14 6.73
C ILE A 71 -8.82 6.51 6.51
N SER A 72 -9.89 7.22 6.90
CA SER A 72 -11.27 6.76 6.71
C SER A 72 -11.66 6.61 5.24
N ASN A 73 -10.94 7.26 4.32
CA ASN A 73 -11.19 7.19 2.88
C ASN A 73 -10.28 6.20 2.16
N LEU A 74 -9.38 5.54 2.87
CA LEU A 74 -8.41 4.62 2.28
C LEU A 74 -8.79 3.18 2.60
N LYS A 75 -8.80 2.34 1.58
CA LYS A 75 -9.10 0.92 1.72
C LYS A 75 -8.04 0.10 0.99
N THR A 76 -7.53 -0.94 1.63
CA THR A 76 -6.58 -1.84 1.02
C THR A 76 -7.33 -2.91 0.23
N LEU A 77 -7.06 -3.00 -1.08
CA LEU A 77 -7.67 -3.98 -1.96
C LEU A 77 -6.59 -4.73 -2.72
N CYS A 78 -6.82 -6.03 -2.98
CA CYS A 78 -5.95 -6.75 -3.90
C CYS A 78 -6.19 -6.25 -5.33
N ALA A 79 -5.24 -6.52 -6.23
CA ALA A 79 -5.34 -6.05 -7.61
C ALA A 79 -6.66 -6.46 -8.27
N ASN A 80 -7.14 -7.67 -8.00
CA ASN A 80 -8.40 -8.15 -8.56
C ASN A 80 -9.61 -7.36 -8.06
N CYS A 81 -9.72 -7.14 -6.75
CA CYS A 81 -10.83 -6.38 -6.15
C CYS A 81 -10.79 -4.91 -6.58
N HIS A 82 -9.60 -4.32 -6.64
CA HIS A 82 -9.43 -2.94 -7.09
C HIS A 82 -9.86 -2.76 -8.54
N ARG A 83 -9.45 -3.68 -9.40
CA ARG A 83 -9.82 -3.67 -10.82
C ARG A 83 -11.32 -3.86 -11.00
N LEU A 84 -11.93 -4.78 -10.25
CA LEU A 84 -13.36 -5.02 -10.30
C LEU A 84 -14.14 -3.77 -9.91
N LYS A 85 -13.73 -3.09 -8.85
CA LYS A 85 -14.34 -1.82 -8.43
C LYS A 85 -14.27 -0.77 -9.54
N THR A 86 -13.10 -0.62 -10.18
CA THR A 86 -12.91 0.31 -11.28
C THR A 86 -13.84 0.01 -12.45
N MET A 87 -14.01 -1.26 -12.79
CA MET A 87 -14.92 -1.68 -13.86
C MET A 87 -16.37 -1.35 -13.54
N ILE A 88 -16.79 -1.60 -12.31
CA ILE A 88 -18.15 -1.28 -11.85
C ILE A 88 -18.41 0.22 -11.93
N GLU A 89 -17.44 1.05 -11.50
CA GLU A 89 -17.56 2.51 -11.55
C GLU A 89 -17.63 3.05 -12.99
N ARG A 90 -16.95 2.38 -13.93
CA ARG A 90 -17.02 2.76 -15.35
C ARG A 90 -18.33 2.40 -16.03
N THR A 91 -18.97 1.30 -15.59
CA THR A 91 -20.22 0.83 -16.20
C THR A 91 -21.45 1.44 -15.56
N ASN A 92 -21.33 2.01 -14.37
CA ASN A 92 -22.40 2.75 -13.68
C ASN A 92 -22.10 4.24 -13.73
N PRO A 93 -22.69 4.98 -14.69
CA PRO A 93 -22.51 6.43 -14.77
C PRO A 93 -23.16 7.17 -13.61
#